data_66d8cf6af60b4a45b23237cbc2a58c95
#
_entry.id   66d8cf6af60b4a45b23237cbc2a58c95
#
_cell.length_a   1.000
_cell.length_b   1.000
_cell.length_c   1.000
_cell.angle_alpha   90.00
_cell.angle_beta   90.00
_cell.angle_gamma   90.00
#
_symmetry.space_group_name_H-M   'P 1'
#
loop_
_entity.id
_entity.type
_entity.pdbx_description
1 polymer ?
#
loop_
_entity_poly.entity_id
_entity_poly.type
_entity_poly.pdbx_seq_one_letter_code
_entity_poly.pdbx_strand_id
1 'polypeptide(L)'
;WSRIKPLDVLYGMGMPEHDGEGRVITLVFDDFILVNVYAPNSQRGLMRLDYRMRWEDDFRAYLKGLCSVKPVVVCGDLNVAHREIDLKHPKANVKNAGFTPEERAKFTELLASGFIDSFRALYPDREGAYTWWSYMRNARASNAGWRIDYFLVSEGLMGRVKDSVIYSDVT
;
A
#
# COMPACT_ATOMS: atom_id res chain seq x y z
N TRP A 1 -2.24 17.13 3.78
CA TRP A 1 -3.00 18.36 3.53
C TRP A 1 -4.29 18.00 2.81
N SER A 2 -5.45 18.49 3.29
CA SER A 2 -6.73 18.34 2.62
C SER A 2 -7.37 19.72 2.42
N ARG A 3 -7.99 19.94 1.24
CA ARG A 3 -8.79 21.15 0.98
C ARG A 3 -10.15 21.09 1.66
N ILE A 4 -10.67 19.88 1.87
CA ILE A 4 -11.93 19.63 2.55
C ILE A 4 -11.61 19.17 3.96
N LYS A 5 -12.19 19.84 4.95
CA LYS A 5 -12.04 19.43 6.35
C LYS A 5 -12.72 18.08 6.55
N PRO A 6 -12.02 17.04 7.07
CA PRO A 6 -12.66 15.79 7.41
C PRO A 6 -13.63 15.97 8.59
N LEU A 7 -14.63 15.13 8.70
CA LEU A 7 -15.55 15.06 9.83
C LEU A 7 -14.84 14.59 11.10
N ASP A 8 -13.91 13.64 10.94
CA ASP A 8 -13.11 13.09 12.03
C ASP A 8 -11.73 12.65 11.54
N VAL A 9 -10.77 12.57 12.48
CA VAL A 9 -9.39 12.13 12.23
C VAL A 9 -9.00 11.14 13.32
N LEU A 10 -8.70 9.91 12.92
CA LEU A 10 -8.21 8.86 13.81
C LEU A 10 -6.73 8.60 13.58
N TYR A 11 -5.99 8.39 14.65
CA TYR A 11 -4.56 8.05 14.63
C TYR A 11 -4.37 6.62 15.10
N GLY A 12 -3.62 5.84 14.32
CA GLY A 12 -3.42 4.41 14.58
C GLY A 12 -4.62 3.56 14.19
N MET A 13 -4.63 2.32 14.68
CA MET A 13 -5.68 1.32 14.46
C MET A 13 -6.43 0.97 15.75
N GLY A 14 -6.10 1.62 16.87
CA GLY A 14 -6.61 1.30 18.21
C GLY A 14 -5.91 0.08 18.84
N MET A 15 -4.71 -0.25 18.36
CA MET A 15 -3.91 -1.41 18.80
C MET A 15 -2.56 -0.95 19.36
N PRO A 16 -2.35 -1.01 20.68
CA PRO A 16 -1.13 -0.51 21.32
C PRO A 16 0.18 -1.11 20.77
N GLU A 17 0.15 -2.36 20.29
CA GLU A 17 1.30 -3.02 19.68
C GLU A 17 1.77 -2.30 18.40
N HIS A 18 0.84 -1.65 17.66
CA HIS A 18 1.11 -1.05 16.35
C HIS A 18 1.15 0.48 16.38
N ASP A 19 0.37 1.09 17.25
CA ASP A 19 0.11 2.53 17.18
C ASP A 19 1.28 3.39 17.65
N GLY A 20 2.22 2.80 18.41
CA GLY A 20 3.42 3.49 18.88
C GLY A 20 4.39 3.95 17.77
N GLU A 21 4.27 3.40 16.55
CA GLU A 21 5.10 3.77 15.41
C GLU A 21 4.47 4.83 14.48
N GLY A 22 3.23 5.25 14.72
CA GLY A 22 2.57 6.36 14.00
C GLY A 22 2.36 6.09 12.51
N ARG A 23 1.91 4.88 12.13
CA ARG A 23 1.87 4.41 10.74
C ARG A 23 0.56 4.61 10.00
N VAL A 24 -0.53 4.87 10.71
CA VAL A 24 -1.87 4.93 10.13
C VAL A 24 -2.56 6.21 10.55
N ILE A 25 -3.13 6.93 9.58
CA ILE A 25 -4.03 8.07 9.80
C ILE A 25 -5.29 7.82 8.99
N THR A 26 -6.44 7.89 9.64
CA THR A 26 -7.75 7.73 9.01
C THR A 26 -8.52 9.04 9.03
N LEU A 27 -8.97 9.49 7.87
CA LEU A 27 -9.78 10.68 7.68
C LEU A 27 -11.19 10.26 7.28
N VAL A 28 -12.17 10.65 8.08
CA VAL A 28 -13.60 10.38 7.78
C VAL A 28 -14.18 11.56 7.03
N PHE A 29 -14.67 11.33 5.81
CA PHE A 29 -15.40 12.29 5.00
C PHE A 29 -16.90 11.89 4.90
N ASP A 30 -17.72 12.74 4.29
CA ASP A 30 -19.14 12.48 4.15
C ASP A 30 -19.43 11.18 3.38
N ASP A 31 -18.77 10.96 2.24
CA ASP A 31 -19.05 9.88 1.31
C ASP A 31 -18.08 8.68 1.41
N PHE A 32 -16.92 8.85 2.03
CA PHE A 32 -15.87 7.83 2.11
C PHE A 32 -14.93 8.03 3.28
N ILE A 33 -14.13 7.03 3.57
CA ILE A 33 -13.02 7.08 4.53
C ILE A 33 -11.71 7.00 3.75
N LEU A 34 -10.75 7.88 4.05
CA LEU A 34 -9.39 7.83 3.52
C LEU A 34 -8.44 7.33 4.61
N VAL A 35 -7.71 6.27 4.32
CA VAL A 35 -6.65 5.74 5.19
C VAL A 35 -5.30 5.98 4.53
N ASN A 36 -4.46 6.78 5.17
CA ASN A 36 -3.06 6.92 4.77
C ASN A 36 -2.19 6.03 5.65
N VAL A 37 -1.34 5.23 5.01
CA VAL A 37 -0.57 4.19 5.67
C VAL A 37 0.89 4.22 5.25
N TYR A 38 1.77 3.96 6.22
CA TYR A 38 3.16 3.59 6.01
C TYR A 38 3.41 2.22 6.64
N ALA A 39 3.22 1.17 5.87
CA ALA A 39 3.34 -0.20 6.37
C ALA A 39 4.77 -0.50 6.86
N PRO A 40 4.95 -1.27 7.95
CA PRO A 40 6.28 -1.58 8.46
C PRO A 40 7.11 -2.36 7.45
N ASN A 41 8.36 -2.01 7.27
CA ASN A 41 9.31 -2.75 6.45
C ASN A 41 9.83 -3.98 7.22
N SER A 42 9.95 -5.13 6.55
CA SER A 42 10.49 -6.36 7.15
C SER A 42 11.98 -6.29 7.47
N GLN A 43 12.67 -5.25 7.00
CA GLN A 43 14.08 -4.92 7.20
C GLN A 43 15.05 -5.93 6.54
N ARG A 44 16.33 -5.54 6.52
CA ARG A 44 17.41 -6.41 6.01
C ARG A 44 17.48 -7.71 6.82
N GLY A 45 17.57 -8.84 6.14
CA GLY A 45 17.59 -10.15 6.80
C GLY A 45 16.23 -10.58 7.34
N LEU A 46 15.16 -9.86 6.98
CA LEU A 46 13.77 -10.17 7.37
C LEU A 46 13.55 -10.20 8.89
N MET A 47 14.33 -9.41 9.65
CA MET A 47 14.29 -9.41 11.11
C MET A 47 12.93 -9.00 11.69
N ARG A 48 12.09 -8.30 10.91
CA ARG A 48 10.74 -7.89 11.33
C ARG A 48 9.62 -8.60 10.53
N LEU A 49 9.92 -9.66 9.79
CA LEU A 49 8.91 -10.32 8.96
C LEU A 49 7.72 -10.83 9.79
N ASP A 50 7.98 -11.50 10.92
CA ASP A 50 6.91 -12.03 11.79
C ASP A 50 6.01 -10.91 12.34
N TYR A 51 6.61 -9.79 12.74
CA TYR A 51 5.85 -8.60 13.15
C TYR A 51 5.04 -8.06 11.98
N ARG A 52 5.64 -7.95 10.79
CA ARG A 52 4.97 -7.47 9.58
C ARG A 52 3.76 -8.34 9.23
N MET A 53 3.85 -9.67 9.38
CA MET A 53 2.73 -10.56 9.07
C MET A 53 1.55 -10.34 10.00
N ARG A 54 1.79 -10.18 11.33
CA ARG A 54 0.73 -9.83 12.29
C ARG A 54 0.13 -8.46 12.00
N TRP A 55 0.98 -7.48 11.74
CA TRP A 55 0.54 -6.12 11.41
C TRP A 55 -0.40 -6.10 10.18
N GLU A 56 -0.09 -6.88 9.14
CA GLU A 56 -0.93 -6.99 7.93
C GLU A 56 -2.30 -7.60 8.21
N ASP A 57 -2.37 -8.63 9.06
CA ASP A 57 -3.63 -9.24 9.45
C ASP A 57 -4.51 -8.24 10.23
N ASP A 58 -3.92 -7.53 11.16
CA ASP A 58 -4.61 -6.52 11.96
C ASP A 58 -5.02 -5.30 11.14
N PHE A 59 -4.17 -4.85 10.21
CA PHE A 59 -4.50 -3.76 9.28
C PHE A 59 -5.66 -4.16 8.36
N ARG A 60 -5.65 -5.38 7.83
CA ARG A 60 -6.77 -5.91 7.03
C ARG A 60 -8.07 -5.96 7.84
N ALA A 61 -8.01 -6.43 9.08
CA ALA A 61 -9.16 -6.46 9.98
C ALA A 61 -9.69 -5.03 10.27
N TYR A 62 -8.80 -4.09 10.52
CA TYR A 62 -9.13 -2.67 10.70
C TYR A 62 -9.85 -2.10 9.48
N LEU A 63 -9.31 -2.29 8.29
CA LEU A 63 -9.92 -1.81 7.04
C LEU A 63 -11.29 -2.43 6.78
N LYS A 64 -11.47 -3.72 7.07
CA LYS A 64 -12.78 -4.39 6.97
C LYS A 64 -13.81 -3.75 7.92
N GLY A 65 -13.40 -3.41 9.13
CA GLY A 65 -14.24 -2.66 10.08
C GLY A 65 -14.69 -1.32 9.51
N LEU A 66 -13.78 -0.55 8.91
CA LEU A 66 -14.11 0.71 8.27
C LEU A 66 -15.06 0.54 7.07
N CYS A 67 -14.85 -0.47 6.24
CA CYS A 67 -15.70 -0.78 5.08
C CYS A 67 -17.14 -1.11 5.47
N SER A 68 -17.39 -1.58 6.70
CA SER A 68 -18.76 -1.80 7.20
C SER A 68 -19.52 -0.50 7.46
N VAL A 69 -18.80 0.62 7.56
CA VAL A 69 -19.38 1.95 7.85
C VAL A 69 -19.53 2.78 6.57
N LYS A 70 -18.44 2.89 5.80
CA LYS A 70 -18.39 3.66 4.54
C LYS A 70 -17.40 3.04 3.56
N PRO A 71 -17.50 3.34 2.26
CA PRO A 71 -16.46 2.99 1.29
C PRO A 71 -15.10 3.55 1.71
N VAL A 72 -14.03 2.78 1.48
CA VAL A 72 -12.67 3.10 1.92
C VAL A 72 -11.74 3.30 0.73
N VAL A 73 -10.90 4.32 0.82
CA VAL A 73 -9.70 4.54 -0.01
C VAL A 73 -8.48 4.39 0.88
N VAL A 74 -7.54 3.53 0.51
CA VAL A 74 -6.25 3.39 1.17
C VAL A 74 -5.18 3.98 0.28
N CYS A 75 -4.29 4.82 0.82
CA CYS A 75 -3.14 5.34 0.09
C CYS A 75 -1.89 5.33 0.95
N GLY A 76 -0.73 5.26 0.30
CA GLY A 76 0.57 5.35 0.96
C GLY A 76 1.52 4.23 0.59
N ASP A 77 2.62 4.15 1.33
CA ASP A 77 3.65 3.14 1.15
C ASP A 77 3.27 1.84 1.87
N LEU A 78 2.92 0.83 1.09
CA LEU A 78 2.60 -0.51 1.60
C LEU A 78 3.84 -1.42 1.70
N ASN A 79 5.03 -0.90 1.38
CA ASN A 79 6.31 -1.60 1.51
C ASN A 79 6.32 -3.02 0.91
N VAL A 80 5.58 -3.23 -0.17
CA VAL A 80 5.52 -4.49 -0.91
C VAL A 80 5.26 -4.26 -2.39
N ALA A 81 6.05 -4.89 -3.26
CA ALA A 81 5.72 -5.05 -4.67
C ALA A 81 4.89 -6.33 -4.83
N HIS A 82 3.63 -6.22 -5.29
CA HIS A 82 2.70 -7.36 -5.28
C HIS A 82 3.06 -8.43 -6.30
N ARG A 83 3.26 -8.02 -7.56
CA ARG A 83 3.53 -8.95 -8.68
C ARG A 83 4.93 -8.74 -9.25
N GLU A 84 5.41 -9.69 -10.05
CA GLU A 84 6.72 -9.57 -10.70
C GLU A 84 6.86 -8.33 -11.60
N ILE A 85 5.77 -7.88 -12.20
CA ILE A 85 5.71 -6.65 -13.00
C ILE A 85 5.89 -5.38 -12.15
N ASP A 86 5.77 -5.46 -10.82
CA ASP A 86 5.83 -4.33 -9.90
C ASP A 86 7.26 -3.98 -9.45
N LEU A 87 8.27 -4.72 -9.95
CA LEU A 87 9.69 -4.38 -9.71
C LEU A 87 10.57 -4.82 -10.88
N LYS A 88 11.72 -4.15 -11.04
CA LYS A 88 12.64 -4.37 -12.18
C LYS A 88 13.32 -5.73 -12.17
N HIS A 89 13.67 -6.27 -11.01
CA HIS A 89 14.48 -7.50 -10.88
C HIS A 89 13.81 -8.51 -9.93
N PRO A 90 12.64 -9.09 -10.30
CA PRO A 90 11.87 -9.93 -9.38
C PRO A 90 12.66 -11.16 -8.90
N LYS A 91 13.32 -11.89 -9.79
CA LYS A 91 14.07 -13.11 -9.45
C LYS A 91 15.19 -12.88 -8.42
N ALA A 92 15.82 -11.72 -8.46
CA ALA A 92 16.90 -11.37 -7.53
C ALA A 92 16.39 -10.94 -6.15
N ASN A 93 15.08 -10.63 -6.03
CA ASN A 93 14.50 -10.01 -4.84
C ASN A 93 13.51 -10.91 -4.08
N VAL A 94 13.27 -12.15 -4.50
CA VAL A 94 12.29 -13.08 -3.88
C VAL A 94 12.51 -13.28 -2.37
N LYS A 95 13.75 -13.11 -1.88
CA LYS A 95 14.11 -13.24 -0.46
C LYS A 95 14.40 -11.90 0.23
N ASN A 96 14.08 -10.80 -0.41
CA ASN A 96 14.31 -9.46 0.13
C ASN A 96 13.01 -8.87 0.67
N ALA A 97 13.12 -8.04 1.71
CA ALA A 97 12.01 -7.27 2.25
C ALA A 97 11.28 -6.50 1.14
N GLY A 98 9.96 -6.54 1.16
CA GLY A 98 9.09 -5.93 0.15
C GLY A 98 8.77 -6.83 -1.06
N PHE A 99 9.36 -8.05 -1.14
CA PHE A 99 9.01 -8.99 -2.22
C PHE A 99 9.08 -10.47 -1.80
N THR A 100 9.02 -10.75 -0.53
CA THR A 100 8.92 -12.14 -0.05
C THR A 100 7.57 -12.76 -0.42
N PRO A 101 7.49 -14.09 -0.57
CA PRO A 101 6.21 -14.77 -0.79
C PRO A 101 5.17 -14.45 0.27
N GLU A 102 5.60 -14.31 1.54
CA GLU A 102 4.74 -14.01 2.68
C GLU A 102 4.13 -12.61 2.57
N GLU A 103 4.92 -11.58 2.30
CA GLU A 103 4.44 -10.19 2.12
C GLU A 103 3.48 -10.09 0.94
N ARG A 104 3.81 -10.73 -0.19
CA ARG A 104 2.96 -10.77 -1.37
C ARG A 104 1.63 -11.52 -1.13
N ALA A 105 1.67 -12.61 -0.35
CA ALA A 105 0.47 -13.34 0.04
C ALA A 105 -0.46 -12.46 0.89
N LYS A 106 0.08 -11.74 1.88
CA LYS A 106 -0.70 -10.80 2.71
C LYS A 106 -1.35 -9.69 1.87
N PHE A 107 -0.63 -9.16 0.89
CA PHE A 107 -1.22 -8.18 -0.03
C PHE A 107 -2.34 -8.79 -0.89
N THR A 108 -2.18 -10.04 -1.35
CA THR A 108 -3.23 -10.77 -2.05
C THR A 108 -4.46 -10.98 -1.17
N GLU A 109 -4.27 -11.34 0.11
CA GLU A 109 -5.35 -11.47 1.09
C GLU A 109 -6.06 -10.13 1.35
N LEU A 110 -5.30 -9.02 1.38
CA LEU A 110 -5.86 -7.67 1.50
C LEU A 110 -6.77 -7.35 0.30
N LEU A 111 -6.32 -7.59 -0.92
CA LEU A 111 -7.15 -7.38 -2.10
C LEU A 111 -8.39 -8.29 -2.09
N ALA A 112 -8.23 -9.57 -1.74
CA ALA A 112 -9.33 -10.54 -1.65
C ALA A 112 -10.37 -10.17 -0.57
N SER A 113 -10.04 -9.25 0.35
CA SER A 113 -10.97 -8.77 1.37
C SER A 113 -11.92 -7.65 0.91
N GLY A 114 -11.96 -7.35 -0.40
CA GLY A 114 -12.86 -6.38 -1.01
C GLY A 114 -12.18 -5.08 -1.45
N PHE A 115 -10.87 -5.13 -1.70
CA PHE A 115 -10.09 -3.99 -2.22
C PHE A 115 -9.56 -4.24 -3.63
N ILE A 116 -9.45 -3.16 -4.40
CA ILE A 116 -8.90 -3.16 -5.75
C ILE A 116 -7.67 -2.26 -5.79
N ASP A 117 -6.55 -2.76 -6.33
CA ASP A 117 -5.41 -1.94 -6.75
C ASP A 117 -5.82 -1.11 -7.96
N SER A 118 -6.09 0.17 -7.76
CA SER A 118 -6.64 1.04 -8.78
C SER A 118 -5.72 1.17 -10.00
N PHE A 119 -4.40 1.18 -9.80
CA PHE A 119 -3.45 1.25 -10.90
C PHE A 119 -3.47 -0.03 -11.73
N ARG A 120 -3.41 -1.21 -11.11
CA ARG A 120 -3.42 -2.48 -11.84
C ARG A 120 -4.78 -2.82 -12.44
N ALA A 121 -5.86 -2.30 -11.91
CA ALA A 121 -7.18 -2.42 -12.54
C ALA A 121 -7.28 -1.64 -13.86
N LEU A 122 -6.67 -0.43 -13.91
CA LEU A 122 -6.68 0.41 -15.11
C LEU A 122 -5.55 0.05 -16.09
N TYR A 123 -4.39 -0.37 -15.57
CA TYR A 123 -3.17 -0.64 -16.34
C TYR A 123 -2.58 -2.01 -15.99
N PRO A 124 -3.27 -3.13 -16.31
CA PRO A 124 -2.90 -4.48 -15.86
C PRO A 124 -1.50 -4.91 -16.30
N ASP A 125 -1.08 -4.50 -17.50
CA ASP A 125 0.15 -4.96 -18.14
C ASP A 125 1.21 -3.87 -18.29
N ARG A 126 1.01 -2.70 -17.68
CA ARG A 126 1.97 -1.59 -17.78
C ARG A 126 3.25 -1.90 -17.00
N GLU A 127 4.31 -2.20 -17.72
CA GLU A 127 5.65 -2.43 -17.18
C GLU A 127 6.38 -1.12 -16.85
N GLY A 128 7.42 -1.21 -16.00
CA GLY A 128 8.30 -0.09 -15.69
C GLY A 128 7.65 1.06 -14.92
N ALA A 129 6.45 0.84 -14.39
CA ALA A 129 5.70 1.81 -13.61
C ALA A 129 6.03 1.63 -12.11
N TYR A 130 6.97 2.42 -11.63
CA TYR A 130 7.49 2.30 -10.26
C TYR A 130 7.25 3.59 -9.47
N THR A 131 7.25 3.48 -8.14
CA THR A 131 7.02 4.60 -7.22
C THR A 131 8.24 4.86 -6.33
N TRP A 132 9.14 3.90 -6.22
CA TRP A 132 10.34 3.99 -5.41
C TRP A 132 11.58 3.45 -6.13
N TRP A 133 12.74 4.08 -5.88
CA TRP A 133 14.06 3.68 -6.37
C TRP A 133 15.10 3.80 -5.27
N SER A 134 15.98 2.82 -5.19
CA SER A 134 17.14 2.90 -4.28
C SER A 134 18.03 4.10 -4.63
N TYR A 135 18.57 4.77 -3.61
CA TYR A 135 19.58 5.82 -3.80
C TYR A 135 20.92 5.27 -4.31
N MET A 136 21.12 3.94 -4.28
CA MET A 136 22.37 3.30 -4.70
C MET A 136 22.35 2.96 -6.18
N ARG A 137 23.56 2.90 -6.76
CA ARG A 137 23.82 2.39 -8.13
C ARG A 137 23.03 3.08 -9.23
N ASN A 138 22.69 4.36 -9.04
CA ASN A 138 21.96 5.14 -10.03
C ASN A 138 20.63 4.46 -10.48
N ALA A 139 19.93 3.85 -9.52
CA ALA A 139 18.76 3.02 -9.78
C ALA A 139 17.63 3.79 -10.50
N ARG A 140 17.46 5.08 -10.18
CA ARG A 140 16.41 5.91 -10.82
C ARG A 140 16.72 6.14 -12.31
N ALA A 141 17.95 6.45 -12.69
CA ALA A 141 18.34 6.67 -14.09
C ALA A 141 18.19 5.42 -14.95
N SER A 142 18.41 4.22 -14.36
CA SER A 142 18.22 2.92 -15.04
C SER A 142 16.79 2.39 -14.93
N ASN A 143 15.90 3.13 -14.30
CA ASN A 143 14.55 2.70 -13.90
C ASN A 143 14.54 1.33 -13.19
N ALA A 144 15.53 1.09 -12.32
CA ALA A 144 15.57 -0.10 -11.46
C ALA A 144 14.73 0.14 -10.19
N GLY A 145 13.43 0.27 -10.37
CA GLY A 145 12.48 0.69 -9.34
C GLY A 145 11.55 -0.42 -8.85
N TRP A 146 10.72 -0.04 -7.89
CA TRP A 146 9.69 -0.84 -7.26
C TRP A 146 8.40 -0.01 -7.18
N ARG A 147 7.25 -0.64 -7.38
CA ARG A 147 5.95 -0.05 -7.07
C ARG A 147 5.49 -0.56 -5.72
N ILE A 148 5.64 0.26 -4.72
CA ILE A 148 5.33 -0.04 -3.31
C ILE A 148 4.34 0.95 -2.69
N ASP A 149 4.06 2.05 -3.39
CA ASP A 149 3.01 2.99 -3.04
C ASP A 149 1.76 2.71 -3.86
N TYR A 150 0.61 2.77 -3.22
CA TYR A 150 -0.66 2.35 -3.82
C TYR A 150 -1.78 3.33 -3.52
N PHE A 151 -2.79 3.29 -4.41
CA PHE A 151 -4.15 3.64 -4.10
C PHE A 151 -5.01 2.39 -4.23
N LEU A 152 -5.46 1.85 -3.08
CA LEU A 152 -6.45 0.77 -3.04
C LEU A 152 -7.82 1.38 -2.77
N VAL A 153 -8.83 0.89 -3.44
CA VAL A 153 -10.21 1.32 -3.24
C VAL A 153 -11.10 0.13 -2.91
N SER A 154 -12.06 0.31 -2.01
CA SER A 154 -13.11 -0.72 -1.86
C SER A 154 -13.84 -0.92 -3.17
N GLU A 155 -14.24 -2.16 -3.49
CA GLU A 155 -14.80 -2.56 -4.79
C GLU A 155 -15.90 -1.63 -5.29
N GLY A 156 -16.81 -1.20 -4.42
CA GLY A 156 -17.90 -0.29 -4.75
C GLY A 156 -17.46 1.11 -5.23
N LEU A 157 -16.20 1.50 -4.98
CA LEU A 157 -15.66 2.77 -5.46
C LEU A 157 -14.97 2.68 -6.82
N MET A 158 -14.60 1.49 -7.30
CA MET A 158 -13.79 1.36 -8.51
C MET A 158 -14.46 2.01 -9.73
N GLY A 159 -15.76 1.94 -9.86
CA GLY A 159 -16.52 2.59 -10.94
C GLY A 159 -16.45 4.13 -10.93
N ARG A 160 -16.01 4.75 -9.83
CA ARG A 160 -15.81 6.20 -9.69
C ARG A 160 -14.35 6.62 -9.94
N VAL A 161 -13.41 5.69 -10.00
CA VAL A 161 -11.99 5.96 -10.29
C VAL A 161 -11.84 6.26 -11.77
N LYS A 162 -11.42 7.47 -12.11
CA LYS A 162 -11.22 7.90 -13.49
C LYS A 162 -9.82 7.55 -13.98
N ASP A 163 -8.82 7.67 -13.11
CA ASP A 163 -7.43 7.40 -13.44
C ASP A 163 -6.61 7.11 -12.18
N SER A 164 -5.45 6.49 -12.36
CA SER A 164 -4.44 6.25 -11.33
C SER A 164 -3.06 6.50 -11.94
N VAL A 165 -2.46 7.65 -11.60
CA VAL A 165 -1.26 8.14 -12.26
C VAL A 165 -0.05 8.05 -11.35
N ILE A 166 1.07 7.59 -11.90
CA ILE A 166 2.38 7.65 -11.25
C ILE A 166 3.18 8.80 -11.89
N TYR A 167 3.50 9.82 -11.10
CA TYR A 167 4.31 10.97 -11.52
C TYR A 167 5.80 10.63 -11.42
N SER A 168 6.30 9.83 -12.36
CA SER A 168 7.70 9.36 -12.37
C SER A 168 8.72 10.49 -12.54
N ASP A 169 8.30 11.63 -13.09
CA ASP A 169 9.16 12.78 -13.40
C ASP A 169 9.31 13.76 -12.22
N VAL A 170 8.53 13.57 -11.15
CA VAL A 170 8.63 14.37 -9.94
C VAL A 170 9.73 13.79 -9.06
N THR A 171 10.71 14.64 -8.70
CA THR A 171 11.87 14.29 -7.84
C THR A 171 11.74 14.98 -6.49
#